data_4bebf32805904ddd22525e513cebd9cf
#
_entry.id   4bebf32805904ddd22525e513cebd9cf
#
_cell.length_a   1.000
_cell.length_b   1.000
_cell.length_c   1.000
_cell.angle_alpha   90.00
_cell.angle_beta   90.00
_cell.angle_gamma   90.00
#
_symmetry.space_group_name_H-M   'P 1'
#
loop_
_entity.id
_entity.type
_entity.pdbx_description
1 polymer ?
#
loop_
_entity_poly.entity_id
_entity_poly.type
_entity_poly.pdbx_seq_one_letter_code
_entity_poly.pdbx_strand_id
1 'polypeptide(L)'
;VVPHDFSEAADNALMQAIEIAKPSSSKVHVLHVVSKENEVHEAKSKLNEILSSSSYRNLEKHIKNGSIFNVIGEFAEEKSATAIIMGTHGAKGMQKIFGSFAMKVIISTSIPFMVVQKDSEIKKVNRICINIESSAESMQITRLASYLAKTYHAKIHIIAEKSFDKSKAFKIKNNMVLLSKHLNKIEVDYKLELLDNNNDWGQTVLKYGRENSMDMYAYSYDSDRFLASNDKFSQSLLFNEDHIPCLIINAKQVTSTYF
;
A
#
# COMPACT_ATOMS: atom_id res chain seq x y z
N VAL A 1 2.27 -10.91 3.09
CA VAL A 1 3.26 -11.49 2.14
C VAL A 1 4.27 -10.42 1.76
N VAL A 2 5.55 -10.81 1.69
CA VAL A 2 6.65 -9.93 1.26
C VAL A 2 7.35 -10.58 0.07
N PRO A 3 7.10 -10.12 -1.16
CA PRO A 3 7.91 -10.52 -2.31
C PRO A 3 9.34 -10.03 -2.12
N HIS A 4 10.33 -10.91 -2.32
CA HIS A 4 11.74 -10.61 -2.05
C HIS A 4 12.63 -11.03 -3.22
N ASP A 5 13.29 -10.07 -3.85
CA ASP A 5 14.17 -10.27 -5.00
C ASP A 5 15.67 -10.12 -4.65
N PHE A 6 15.97 -10.12 -3.35
CA PHE A 6 17.30 -9.92 -2.78
C PHE A 6 17.87 -8.50 -2.97
N SER A 7 17.02 -7.52 -3.27
CA SER A 7 17.41 -6.12 -3.34
C SER A 7 17.26 -5.43 -1.97
N GLU A 8 17.99 -4.33 -1.78
CA GLU A 8 17.87 -3.48 -0.58
C GLU A 8 16.44 -2.93 -0.38
N ALA A 9 15.69 -2.71 -1.46
CA ALA A 9 14.29 -2.31 -1.38
C ALA A 9 13.39 -3.43 -0.82
N ALA A 10 13.68 -4.68 -1.18
CA ALA A 10 12.97 -5.83 -0.63
C ALA A 10 13.35 -6.08 0.84
N ASP A 11 14.61 -5.87 1.21
CA ASP A 11 15.06 -5.90 2.61
C ASP A 11 14.31 -4.85 3.44
N ASN A 12 14.18 -3.61 2.92
CA ASN A 12 13.45 -2.55 3.58
C ASN A 12 11.96 -2.89 3.72
N ALA A 13 11.35 -3.46 2.68
CA ALA A 13 9.96 -3.93 2.73
C ALA A 13 9.76 -5.05 3.77
N LEU A 14 10.71 -5.97 3.90
CA LEU A 14 10.69 -7.02 4.92
C LEU A 14 10.77 -6.45 6.33
N MET A 15 11.67 -5.50 6.56
CA MET A 15 11.78 -4.82 7.87
C MET A 15 10.49 -4.08 8.21
N GLN A 16 9.90 -3.34 7.26
CA GLN A 16 8.61 -2.67 7.47
C GLN A 16 7.48 -3.66 7.75
N ALA A 17 7.45 -4.80 7.04
CA ALA A 17 6.47 -5.85 7.27
C ALA A 17 6.58 -6.44 8.67
N ILE A 18 7.79 -6.64 9.18
CA ILE A 18 8.04 -7.11 10.55
C ILE A 18 7.53 -6.09 11.57
N GLU A 19 7.84 -4.79 11.39
CA GLU A 19 7.34 -3.74 12.28
C GLU A 19 5.80 -3.74 12.33
N ILE A 20 5.15 -3.88 11.17
CA ILE A 20 3.69 -3.96 11.08
C ILE A 20 3.13 -5.23 11.75
N ALA A 21 3.83 -6.34 11.66
CA ALA A 21 3.38 -7.62 12.20
C ALA A 21 3.55 -7.76 13.72
N LYS A 22 4.51 -7.04 14.32
CA LYS A 22 4.85 -7.15 15.76
C LYS A 22 3.66 -6.99 16.70
N PRO A 23 2.80 -5.95 16.62
CA PRO A 23 1.73 -5.75 17.59
C PRO A 23 0.69 -6.85 17.64
N SER A 24 0.42 -7.49 16.49
CA SER A 24 -0.55 -8.58 16.35
C SER A 24 0.10 -9.96 16.31
N SER A 25 1.43 -10.03 16.40
CA SER A 25 2.21 -11.26 16.20
C SER A 25 1.84 -11.98 14.91
N SER A 26 1.54 -11.20 13.85
CA SER A 26 1.09 -11.74 12.57
C SER A 26 2.21 -12.49 11.85
N LYS A 27 1.83 -13.53 11.10
CA LYS A 27 2.78 -14.28 10.28
C LYS A 27 3.22 -13.44 9.07
N VAL A 28 4.52 -13.43 8.81
CA VAL A 28 5.13 -12.80 7.64
C VAL A 28 5.65 -13.89 6.70
N HIS A 29 5.03 -14.00 5.54
CA HIS A 29 5.45 -14.93 4.48
C HIS A 29 6.39 -14.20 3.53
N VAL A 30 7.65 -14.61 3.49
CA VAL A 30 8.66 -14.07 2.56
C VAL A 30 8.68 -14.95 1.31
N LEU A 31 8.33 -14.39 0.17
CA LEU A 31 8.18 -15.10 -1.10
C LEU A 31 9.26 -14.68 -2.09
N HIS A 32 10.07 -15.63 -2.56
CA HIS A 32 10.92 -15.44 -3.73
C HIS A 32 10.34 -16.21 -4.93
N VAL A 33 10.29 -15.55 -6.07
CA VAL A 33 9.81 -16.15 -7.33
C VAL A 33 11.00 -16.38 -8.25
N VAL A 34 11.20 -17.64 -8.65
CA VAL A 34 12.26 -18.05 -9.58
C VAL A 34 11.68 -18.28 -10.98
N SER A 35 12.49 -18.01 -11.99
CA SER A 35 12.12 -18.27 -13.38
C SER A 35 12.43 -19.71 -13.82
N LYS A 36 13.39 -20.37 -13.14
CA LYS A 36 13.88 -21.70 -13.48
C LYS A 36 14.07 -22.57 -12.24
N GLU A 37 13.84 -23.86 -12.36
CA GLU A 37 13.95 -24.84 -11.27
C GLU A 37 15.36 -24.90 -10.66
N ASN A 38 16.40 -24.72 -11.47
CA ASN A 38 17.78 -24.76 -11.01
C ASN A 38 18.18 -23.57 -10.10
N GLU A 39 17.39 -22.50 -10.06
CA GLU A 39 17.60 -21.32 -9.20
C GLU A 39 17.11 -21.55 -7.76
N VAL A 40 16.26 -22.57 -7.54
CA VAL A 40 15.59 -22.83 -6.24
C VAL A 40 16.58 -23.04 -5.10
N HIS A 41 17.68 -23.79 -5.35
CA HIS A 41 18.64 -24.10 -4.29
C HIS A 41 19.39 -22.85 -3.80
N GLU A 42 19.84 -22.02 -4.73
CA GLU A 42 20.52 -20.75 -4.41
C GLU A 42 19.58 -19.77 -3.70
N ALA A 43 18.36 -19.63 -4.22
CA ALA A 43 17.32 -18.79 -3.61
C ALA A 43 17.00 -19.22 -2.17
N LYS A 44 16.93 -20.54 -1.92
CA LYS A 44 16.70 -21.09 -0.59
C LYS A 44 17.82 -20.74 0.40
N SER A 45 19.08 -20.80 -0.08
CA SER A 45 20.25 -20.43 0.74
C SER A 45 20.22 -18.96 1.12
N LYS A 46 20.00 -18.07 0.15
CA LYS A 46 19.91 -16.62 0.36
C LYS A 46 18.77 -16.23 1.31
N LEU A 47 17.57 -16.82 1.13
CA LEU A 47 16.46 -16.56 2.05
C LEU A 47 16.76 -17.05 3.48
N ASN A 48 17.46 -18.19 3.63
CA ASN A 48 17.87 -18.66 4.96
C ASN A 48 18.79 -17.66 5.65
N GLU A 49 19.76 -17.08 4.94
CA GLU A 49 20.69 -16.09 5.49
C GLU A 49 19.91 -14.85 5.96
N ILE A 50 19.04 -14.30 5.12
CA ILE A 50 18.21 -13.12 5.46
C ILE A 50 17.32 -13.40 6.68
N LEU A 51 16.62 -14.54 6.71
CA LEU A 51 15.69 -14.82 7.79
C LEU A 51 16.41 -15.21 9.10
N SER A 52 17.59 -15.81 9.03
CA SER A 52 18.37 -16.17 10.21
C SER A 52 18.88 -14.96 11.00
N SER A 53 19.05 -13.81 10.32
CA SER A 53 19.46 -12.55 10.95
C SER A 53 18.30 -11.84 11.70
N SER A 54 17.06 -12.27 11.49
CA SER A 54 15.89 -11.64 12.12
C SER A 54 15.56 -12.22 13.49
N SER A 55 15.26 -11.35 14.43
CA SER A 55 14.71 -11.72 15.75
C SER A 55 13.20 -12.03 15.74
N TYR A 56 12.50 -11.71 14.66
CA TYR A 56 11.08 -11.97 14.55
C TYR A 56 10.81 -13.45 14.26
N ARG A 57 10.05 -14.12 15.13
CA ARG A 57 9.87 -15.59 15.10
C ARG A 57 8.84 -16.08 14.08
N ASN A 58 7.85 -15.24 13.74
CA ASN A 58 6.75 -15.64 12.84
C ASN A 58 7.06 -15.35 11.36
N LEU A 59 8.28 -15.73 10.91
CA LEU A 59 8.70 -15.66 9.52
C LEU A 59 8.63 -17.03 8.85
N GLU A 60 8.04 -17.08 7.66
CA GLU A 60 8.03 -18.27 6.80
C GLU A 60 8.57 -17.93 5.42
N LYS A 61 9.52 -18.73 4.92
CA LYS A 61 10.06 -18.59 3.57
C LYS A 61 9.32 -19.46 2.57
N HIS A 62 9.15 -18.92 1.38
CA HIS A 62 8.53 -19.62 0.25
C HIS A 62 9.29 -19.33 -1.04
N ILE A 63 9.41 -20.35 -1.89
CA ILE A 63 9.94 -20.22 -3.22
C ILE A 63 8.92 -20.81 -4.18
N LYS A 64 8.55 -20.07 -5.19
CA LYS A 64 7.61 -20.47 -6.22
C LYS A 64 8.26 -20.28 -7.60
N ASN A 65 7.93 -21.13 -8.55
CA ASN A 65 8.35 -20.96 -9.95
C ASN A 65 7.21 -20.27 -10.73
N GLY A 66 7.56 -19.33 -11.60
CA GLY A 66 6.58 -18.70 -12.49
C GLY A 66 6.81 -17.20 -12.73
N SER A 67 5.76 -16.55 -13.21
CA SER A 67 5.77 -15.11 -13.43
C SER A 67 5.42 -14.35 -12.15
N ILE A 68 6.23 -13.36 -11.76
CA ILE A 68 5.97 -12.50 -10.60
C ILE A 68 4.58 -11.84 -10.67
N PHE A 69 4.08 -11.56 -11.88
CA PHE A 69 2.79 -10.88 -12.07
C PHE A 69 1.58 -11.71 -11.62
N ASN A 70 1.70 -13.03 -11.65
CA ASN A 70 0.62 -13.92 -11.24
C ASN A 70 0.92 -14.54 -9.87
N VAL A 71 2.13 -15.07 -9.69
CA VAL A 71 2.52 -15.84 -8.50
C VAL A 71 2.39 -15.04 -7.22
N ILE A 72 2.71 -13.74 -7.22
CA ILE A 72 2.63 -12.92 -5.99
C ILE A 72 1.17 -12.79 -5.53
N GLY A 73 0.25 -12.46 -6.44
CA GLY A 73 -1.17 -12.33 -6.13
C GLY A 73 -1.80 -13.66 -5.71
N GLU A 74 -1.60 -14.71 -6.52
CA GLU A 74 -2.11 -16.06 -6.25
C GLU A 74 -1.63 -16.61 -4.90
N PHE A 75 -0.33 -16.42 -4.59
CA PHE A 75 0.23 -16.84 -3.31
C PHE A 75 -0.34 -16.04 -2.13
N ALA A 76 -0.53 -14.73 -2.29
CA ALA A 76 -1.13 -13.91 -1.25
C ALA A 76 -2.59 -14.33 -0.98
N GLU A 77 -3.34 -14.68 -2.02
CA GLU A 77 -4.71 -15.21 -1.91
C GLU A 77 -4.70 -16.60 -1.26
N GLU A 78 -3.79 -17.52 -1.67
CA GLU A 78 -3.59 -18.86 -1.04
C GLU A 78 -3.37 -18.72 0.48
N LYS A 79 -2.59 -17.73 0.90
CA LYS A 79 -2.31 -17.46 2.32
C LYS A 79 -3.36 -16.62 3.04
N SER A 80 -4.42 -16.20 2.35
CA SER A 80 -5.41 -15.26 2.88
C SER A 80 -4.75 -14.03 3.48
N ALA A 81 -3.76 -13.49 2.77
CA ALA A 81 -2.93 -12.40 3.27
C ALA A 81 -3.74 -11.10 3.46
N THR A 82 -3.50 -10.42 4.55
CA THR A 82 -4.10 -9.10 4.80
C THR A 82 -3.53 -8.02 3.88
N ALA A 83 -2.25 -8.14 3.51
CA ALA A 83 -1.55 -7.22 2.63
C ALA A 83 -0.33 -7.87 1.99
N ILE A 84 0.12 -7.27 0.88
CA ILE A 84 1.42 -7.53 0.25
C ILE A 84 2.29 -6.31 0.50
N ILE A 85 3.44 -6.48 1.15
CA ILE A 85 4.40 -5.39 1.37
C ILE A 85 5.53 -5.55 0.37
N MET A 86 5.67 -4.60 -0.55
CA MET A 86 6.55 -4.69 -1.71
C MET A 86 7.55 -3.54 -1.75
N GLY A 87 8.82 -3.86 -1.89
CA GLY A 87 9.90 -2.90 -2.07
C GLY A 87 9.95 -2.33 -3.49
N THR A 88 10.27 -1.04 -3.62
CA THR A 88 10.53 -0.37 -4.90
C THR A 88 11.77 0.51 -4.82
N HIS A 89 12.47 0.67 -5.94
CA HIS A 89 13.74 1.41 -5.99
C HIS A 89 13.59 2.95 -6.06
N GLY A 90 12.38 3.49 -5.91
CA GLY A 90 12.12 4.94 -6.00
C GLY A 90 12.37 5.53 -7.40
N ALA A 91 12.18 6.86 -7.53
CA ALA A 91 12.23 7.58 -8.81
C ALA A 91 13.61 7.59 -9.47
N LYS A 92 14.70 7.37 -8.75
CA LYS A 92 16.08 7.43 -9.26
C LYS A 92 16.63 6.10 -9.77
N GLY A 93 15.97 4.96 -9.47
CA GLY A 93 16.39 3.64 -9.94
C GLY A 93 15.63 3.23 -11.20
N MET A 94 16.30 3.11 -12.35
CA MET A 94 15.78 2.63 -13.65
C MET A 94 14.38 3.18 -14.04
N GLN A 95 14.31 4.44 -14.35
CA GLN A 95 13.16 5.33 -14.54
C GLN A 95 12.05 4.91 -15.52
N LYS A 96 12.14 3.80 -16.24
CA LYS A 96 11.13 3.43 -17.27
C LYS A 96 10.44 2.07 -17.08
N ILE A 97 10.94 1.21 -16.21
CA ILE A 97 10.45 -0.18 -16.14
C ILE A 97 9.66 -0.44 -14.85
N PHE A 98 10.03 0.16 -13.71
CA PHE A 98 9.47 -0.19 -12.40
C PHE A 98 8.05 0.33 -12.16
N GLY A 99 7.67 1.53 -12.61
CA GLY A 99 6.30 2.05 -12.45
C GLY A 99 5.26 1.15 -13.12
N SER A 100 5.55 0.66 -14.34
CA SER A 100 4.66 -0.26 -15.05
C SER A 100 4.67 -1.68 -14.46
N PHE A 101 5.78 -2.15 -13.90
CA PHE A 101 5.88 -3.48 -13.29
C PHE A 101 5.17 -3.55 -11.94
N ALA A 102 5.42 -2.59 -11.04
CA ALA A 102 4.74 -2.52 -9.75
C ALA A 102 3.22 -2.43 -9.93
N MET A 103 2.76 -1.55 -10.83
CA MET A 103 1.34 -1.43 -11.14
C MET A 103 0.76 -2.70 -11.74
N LYS A 104 1.48 -3.43 -12.61
CA LYS A 104 1.02 -4.72 -13.14
C LYS A 104 0.80 -5.75 -12.04
N VAL A 105 1.68 -5.81 -11.04
CA VAL A 105 1.51 -6.71 -9.89
C VAL A 105 0.35 -6.24 -9.02
N ILE A 106 0.22 -4.93 -8.75
CA ILE A 106 -0.87 -4.36 -7.95
C ILE A 106 -2.23 -4.66 -8.56
N ILE A 107 -2.38 -4.51 -9.88
CA ILE A 107 -3.67 -4.77 -10.55
C ILE A 107 -4.00 -6.25 -10.74
N SER A 108 -3.06 -7.16 -10.50
CA SER A 108 -3.27 -8.61 -10.67
C SER A 108 -4.10 -9.25 -9.55
N THR A 109 -4.25 -8.59 -8.40
CA THR A 109 -4.99 -9.12 -7.25
C THR A 109 -5.83 -8.04 -6.56
N SER A 110 -6.79 -8.47 -5.74
CA SER A 110 -7.57 -7.60 -4.85
C SER A 110 -6.95 -7.44 -3.45
N ILE A 111 -5.84 -8.14 -3.18
CA ILE A 111 -5.12 -7.95 -1.91
C ILE A 111 -4.44 -6.57 -1.90
N PRO A 112 -4.60 -5.77 -0.83
CA PRO A 112 -3.94 -4.47 -0.74
C PRO A 112 -2.42 -4.59 -0.73
N PHE A 113 -1.77 -3.60 -1.35
CA PHE A 113 -0.31 -3.45 -1.30
C PHE A 113 0.09 -2.32 -0.36
N MET A 114 1.17 -2.53 0.36
CA MET A 114 1.99 -1.45 0.90
C MET A 114 3.26 -1.37 0.07
N VAL A 115 3.43 -0.27 -0.62
CA VAL A 115 4.65 0.00 -1.40
C VAL A 115 5.61 0.79 -0.54
N VAL A 116 6.82 0.24 -0.40
CA VAL A 116 7.91 0.80 0.41
C VAL A 116 9.08 1.10 -0.51
N GLN A 117 9.61 2.32 -0.47
CA GLN A 117 10.81 2.66 -1.23
C GLN A 117 12.09 2.21 -0.48
N LYS A 118 13.18 2.04 -1.21
CA LYS A 118 14.49 1.66 -0.64
C LYS A 118 14.88 2.55 0.55
N ASP A 119 14.66 3.85 0.43
CA ASP A 119 15.07 4.85 1.43
C ASP A 119 13.92 5.23 2.40
N SER A 120 12.82 4.47 2.41
CA SER A 120 11.74 4.68 3.38
C SER A 120 12.24 4.38 4.81
N GLU A 121 11.92 5.28 5.72
CA GLU A 121 12.22 5.10 7.14
C GLU A 121 11.36 3.99 7.75
N ILE A 122 11.99 3.04 8.43
CA ILE A 122 11.29 1.99 9.17
C ILE A 122 10.87 2.56 10.51
N LYS A 123 9.60 2.85 10.64
CA LYS A 123 9.06 3.46 11.87
C LYS A 123 7.62 3.04 12.15
N LYS A 124 7.20 3.28 13.38
CA LYS A 124 5.80 3.18 13.78
C LYS A 124 4.98 4.23 13.00
N VAL A 125 3.85 3.80 12.47
CA VAL A 125 2.90 4.68 11.79
C VAL A 125 2.07 5.43 12.83
N ASN A 126 2.16 6.77 12.85
CA ASN A 126 1.38 7.63 13.75
C ASN A 126 0.31 8.44 13.01
N ARG A 127 0.49 8.70 11.71
CA ARG A 127 -0.46 9.46 10.89
C ARG A 127 -0.61 8.84 9.51
N ILE A 128 -1.85 8.55 9.14
CA ILE A 128 -2.21 7.99 7.83
C ILE A 128 -3.05 9.00 7.07
N CYS A 129 -2.62 9.36 5.86
CA CYS A 129 -3.37 10.22 4.96
C CYS A 129 -4.17 9.34 4.00
N ILE A 130 -5.50 9.38 4.08
CA ILE A 130 -6.39 8.64 3.17
C ILE A 130 -6.99 9.60 2.15
N ASN A 131 -6.74 9.36 0.86
CA ASN A 131 -7.41 10.05 -0.22
C ASN A 131 -8.76 9.39 -0.53
N ILE A 132 -9.85 10.16 -0.41
CA ILE A 132 -11.21 9.73 -0.71
C ILE A 132 -11.75 10.49 -1.93
N GLU A 133 -12.35 9.75 -2.85
CA GLU A 133 -12.98 10.29 -4.05
C GLU A 133 -14.50 10.17 -4.01
N SER A 134 -15.15 10.59 -5.11
CA SER A 134 -16.61 10.47 -5.25
C SER A 134 -17.09 9.06 -5.54
N SER A 135 -16.20 8.16 -5.98
CA SER A 135 -16.52 6.77 -6.24
C SER A 135 -16.66 5.97 -4.94
N ALA A 136 -17.51 4.97 -4.95
CA ALA A 136 -17.66 4.05 -3.83
C ALA A 136 -16.40 3.18 -3.68
N GLU A 137 -15.77 2.84 -4.78
CA GLU A 137 -14.53 2.05 -4.85
C GLU A 137 -13.38 2.71 -4.08
N SER A 138 -13.36 4.05 -4.01
CA SER A 138 -12.35 4.80 -3.23
C SER A 138 -12.34 4.46 -1.73
N MET A 139 -13.42 3.85 -1.25
CA MET A 139 -13.55 3.44 0.15
C MET A 139 -12.87 2.10 0.48
N GLN A 140 -12.48 1.29 -0.50
CA GLN A 140 -11.99 -0.07 -0.25
C GLN A 140 -10.69 -0.10 0.57
N ILE A 141 -9.79 0.87 0.39
CA ILE A 141 -8.55 0.95 1.17
C ILE A 141 -8.79 1.27 2.66
N THR A 142 -9.96 1.84 3.00
CA THR A 142 -10.24 2.32 4.36
C THR A 142 -10.25 1.20 5.39
N ARG A 143 -10.60 -0.03 4.99
CA ARG A 143 -10.59 -1.20 5.89
C ARG A 143 -9.19 -1.48 6.43
N LEU A 144 -8.19 -1.58 5.55
CA LEU A 144 -6.81 -1.83 5.97
C LEU A 144 -6.23 -0.63 6.72
N ALA A 145 -6.44 0.59 6.21
CA ALA A 145 -5.95 1.81 6.85
C ALA A 145 -6.54 1.99 8.27
N SER A 146 -7.83 1.72 8.46
CA SER A 146 -8.48 1.78 9.78
C SER A 146 -7.95 0.70 10.73
N TYR A 147 -7.71 -0.52 10.23
CA TYR A 147 -7.09 -1.59 11.01
C TYR A 147 -5.69 -1.20 11.51
N LEU A 148 -4.86 -0.67 10.62
CA LEU A 148 -3.52 -0.19 11.00
C LEU A 148 -3.61 0.98 11.98
N ALA A 149 -4.49 1.94 11.74
CA ALA A 149 -4.66 3.07 12.64
C ALA A 149 -5.07 2.63 14.05
N LYS A 150 -6.02 1.70 14.17
CA LYS A 150 -6.41 1.13 15.48
C LYS A 150 -5.24 0.40 16.15
N THR A 151 -4.53 -0.44 15.40
CA THR A 151 -3.40 -1.25 15.92
C THR A 151 -2.26 -0.38 16.44
N TYR A 152 -1.98 0.73 15.77
CA TYR A 152 -0.87 1.63 16.13
C TYR A 152 -1.27 2.85 16.95
N HIS A 153 -2.57 3.05 17.22
CA HIS A 153 -3.12 4.29 17.76
C HIS A 153 -2.75 5.50 16.89
N ALA A 154 -2.79 5.29 15.58
CA ALA A 154 -2.47 6.33 14.60
C ALA A 154 -3.69 7.20 14.31
N LYS A 155 -3.45 8.48 14.00
CA LYS A 155 -4.48 9.41 13.53
C LYS A 155 -4.68 9.28 12.02
N ILE A 156 -5.92 9.26 11.58
CA ILE A 156 -6.26 9.29 10.15
C ILE A 156 -6.59 10.72 9.71
N HIS A 157 -5.94 11.19 8.66
CA HIS A 157 -6.33 12.39 7.93
C HIS A 157 -7.08 11.96 6.67
N ILE A 158 -8.38 12.22 6.65
CA ILE A 158 -9.25 11.94 5.51
C ILE A 158 -9.23 13.19 4.64
N ILE A 159 -8.62 13.10 3.48
CA ILE A 159 -8.54 14.20 2.53
C ILE A 159 -9.34 13.88 1.26
N ALA A 160 -9.89 14.91 0.65
CA ALA A 160 -10.51 14.83 -0.66
C ALA A 160 -10.35 16.14 -1.42
N GLU A 161 -10.37 16.03 -2.76
CA GLU A 161 -10.40 17.19 -3.63
C GLU A 161 -11.74 17.93 -3.51
N LYS A 162 -11.69 19.23 -3.30
CA LYS A 162 -12.86 20.09 -3.32
C LYS A 162 -13.43 20.17 -4.74
N SER A 163 -14.68 19.81 -4.91
CA SER A 163 -15.35 19.79 -6.21
C SER A 163 -16.39 20.90 -6.32
N PHE A 164 -16.42 21.58 -7.47
CA PHE A 164 -17.46 22.54 -7.83
C PHE A 164 -18.71 21.86 -8.42
N ASP A 165 -18.58 20.61 -8.88
CA ASP A 165 -19.73 19.78 -9.27
C ASP A 165 -20.49 19.34 -8.03
N LYS A 166 -21.76 19.74 -7.93
CA LYS A 166 -22.60 19.48 -6.76
C LYS A 166 -22.81 17.98 -6.50
N SER A 167 -22.95 17.17 -7.57
CA SER A 167 -23.17 15.71 -7.43
C SER A 167 -21.88 15.04 -6.93
N LYS A 168 -20.72 15.40 -7.50
CA LYS A 168 -19.41 14.90 -7.07
C LYS A 168 -19.12 15.32 -5.62
N ALA A 169 -19.32 16.61 -5.28
CA ALA A 169 -19.14 17.12 -3.92
C ALA A 169 -20.01 16.41 -2.89
N PHE A 170 -21.28 16.13 -3.23
CA PHE A 170 -22.19 15.38 -2.36
C PHE A 170 -21.71 13.94 -2.11
N LYS A 171 -21.27 13.24 -3.16
CA LYS A 171 -20.72 11.87 -3.03
C LYS A 171 -19.46 11.84 -2.17
N ILE A 172 -18.51 12.76 -2.41
CA ILE A 172 -17.29 12.91 -1.58
C ILE A 172 -17.68 13.10 -0.11
N LYS A 173 -18.58 14.05 0.18
CA LYS A 173 -19.02 14.31 1.54
C LYS A 173 -19.65 13.07 2.19
N ASN A 174 -20.48 12.33 1.46
CA ASN A 174 -21.07 11.10 1.97
C ASN A 174 -20.01 10.05 2.31
N ASN A 175 -19.04 9.82 1.42
CA ASN A 175 -17.94 8.89 1.67
C ASN A 175 -17.12 9.30 2.90
N MET A 176 -16.77 10.58 3.04
CA MET A 176 -16.07 11.10 4.22
C MET A 176 -16.87 10.90 5.51
N VAL A 177 -18.21 11.15 5.48
CA VAL A 177 -19.10 10.92 6.63
C VAL A 177 -19.22 9.43 6.96
N LEU A 178 -19.29 8.55 5.97
CA LEU A 178 -19.32 7.11 6.21
C LEU A 178 -18.05 6.63 6.91
N LEU A 179 -16.87 7.06 6.39
CA LEU A 179 -15.61 6.71 7.01
C LEU A 179 -15.48 7.28 8.42
N SER A 180 -15.87 8.55 8.65
CA SER A 180 -15.81 9.15 9.99
C SER A 180 -16.71 8.43 11.02
N LYS A 181 -17.90 7.99 10.61
CA LYS A 181 -18.77 7.17 11.47
C LYS A 181 -18.12 5.83 11.83
N HIS A 182 -17.45 5.18 10.84
CA HIS A 182 -16.72 3.96 11.11
C HIS A 182 -15.56 4.18 12.10
N LEU A 183 -14.75 5.23 11.88
CA LEU A 183 -13.64 5.57 12.77
C LEU A 183 -14.07 5.89 14.20
N ASN A 184 -15.19 6.63 14.36
CA ASN A 184 -15.80 6.86 15.67
C ASN A 184 -16.21 5.55 16.35
N LYS A 185 -16.83 4.61 15.61
CA LYS A 185 -17.24 3.31 16.15
C LYS A 185 -16.06 2.47 16.66
N ILE A 186 -14.91 2.58 16.00
CA ILE A 186 -13.70 1.84 16.38
C ILE A 186 -12.73 2.66 17.24
N GLU A 187 -13.10 3.86 17.64
CA GLU A 187 -12.32 4.77 18.50
C GLU A 187 -10.95 5.13 17.91
N VAL A 188 -10.91 5.48 16.62
CA VAL A 188 -9.73 5.99 15.93
C VAL A 188 -9.86 7.48 15.72
N ASP A 189 -8.86 8.25 16.14
CA ASP A 189 -8.78 9.69 15.91
C ASP A 189 -8.66 10.01 14.42
N TYR A 190 -9.40 11.04 13.98
CA TYR A 190 -9.32 11.48 12.58
C TYR A 190 -9.47 12.99 12.42
N LYS A 191 -9.11 13.47 11.24
CA LYS A 191 -9.33 14.84 10.75
C LYS A 191 -9.92 14.77 9.34
N LEU A 192 -10.87 15.66 9.03
CA LEU A 192 -11.47 15.79 7.69
C LEU A 192 -10.96 17.07 7.04
N GLU A 193 -10.47 16.95 5.79
CA GLU A 193 -9.99 18.10 5.02
C GLU A 193 -10.47 18.02 3.56
N LEU A 194 -11.03 19.13 3.08
CA LEU A 194 -11.27 19.37 1.67
C LEU A 194 -10.22 20.32 1.15
N LEU A 195 -9.40 19.86 0.23
CA LEU A 195 -8.27 20.61 -0.31
C LEU A 195 -8.60 21.17 -1.69
N ASP A 196 -8.15 22.39 -1.96
CA ASP A 196 -8.22 22.97 -3.29
C ASP A 196 -7.14 22.34 -4.18
N ASN A 197 -7.52 21.93 -5.40
CA ASN A 197 -6.58 21.35 -6.36
C ASN A 197 -5.93 22.46 -7.20
N ASN A 198 -4.62 22.58 -7.07
CA ASN A 198 -3.82 23.57 -7.81
C ASN A 198 -3.23 22.94 -9.11
N ASN A 199 -4.07 22.33 -9.94
CA ASN A 199 -3.74 21.67 -11.22
C ASN A 199 -2.98 20.33 -11.14
N ASP A 200 -2.48 19.93 -9.97
CA ASP A 200 -1.85 18.63 -9.74
C ASP A 200 -2.26 18.09 -8.37
N TRP A 201 -3.22 17.16 -8.39
CA TRP A 201 -3.75 16.58 -7.17
C TRP A 201 -2.69 15.77 -6.40
N GLY A 202 -1.80 15.07 -7.10
CA GLY A 202 -0.71 14.33 -6.48
C GLY A 202 0.22 15.25 -5.68
N GLN A 203 0.63 16.36 -6.27
CA GLN A 203 1.47 17.35 -5.58
C GLN A 203 0.74 18.04 -4.42
N THR A 204 -0.57 18.27 -4.55
CA THR A 204 -1.39 18.82 -3.46
C THR A 204 -1.40 17.87 -2.26
N VAL A 205 -1.59 16.56 -2.50
CA VAL A 205 -1.58 15.53 -1.45
C VAL A 205 -0.19 15.40 -0.81
N LEU A 206 0.87 15.39 -1.61
CA LEU A 206 2.25 15.32 -1.10
C LEU A 206 2.62 16.55 -0.26
N LYS A 207 2.23 17.75 -0.70
CA LYS A 207 2.41 18.98 0.08
C LYS A 207 1.69 18.88 1.42
N TYR A 208 0.41 18.48 1.42
CA TYR A 208 -0.34 18.26 2.66
C TYR A 208 0.34 17.24 3.57
N GLY A 209 0.87 16.18 2.99
CA GLY A 209 1.61 15.14 3.71
C GLY A 209 2.83 15.69 4.45
N ARG A 210 3.65 16.51 3.79
CA ARG A 210 4.81 17.18 4.39
C ARG A 210 4.40 18.12 5.52
N GLU A 211 3.44 19.00 5.26
CA GLU A 211 2.97 20.02 6.22
C GLU A 211 2.35 19.40 7.49
N ASN A 212 1.79 18.21 7.39
CA ASN A 212 1.17 17.49 8.50
C ASN A 212 1.98 16.29 8.99
N SER A 213 3.20 16.07 8.50
CA SER A 213 4.11 14.99 8.88
C SER A 213 3.44 13.62 8.78
N MET A 214 2.90 13.29 7.59
CA MET A 214 2.27 11.99 7.35
C MET A 214 3.34 10.89 7.30
N ASP A 215 3.01 9.72 7.86
CA ASP A 215 3.86 8.55 7.87
C ASP A 215 3.45 7.53 6.79
N MET A 216 2.25 7.69 6.24
CA MET A 216 1.70 6.77 5.24
C MET A 216 0.63 7.46 4.41
N TYR A 217 0.63 7.20 3.10
CA TYR A 217 -0.50 7.50 2.21
C TYR A 217 -1.36 6.27 2.00
N ALA A 218 -2.65 6.45 1.74
CA ALA A 218 -3.57 5.37 1.43
C ALA A 218 -4.59 5.81 0.37
N TYR A 219 -4.77 5.03 -0.67
CA TYR A 219 -5.78 5.29 -1.70
C TYR A 219 -6.20 4.00 -2.42
N SER A 220 -7.37 4.04 -3.05
CA SER A 220 -7.86 2.99 -3.93
C SER A 220 -7.58 3.37 -5.39
N TYR A 221 -7.03 2.43 -6.15
CA TYR A 221 -6.80 2.53 -7.59
C TYR A 221 -7.91 1.80 -8.34
N ASP A 222 -8.48 2.43 -9.35
CA ASP A 222 -9.52 1.82 -10.18
C ASP A 222 -8.92 1.49 -11.56
N SER A 223 -8.55 0.21 -11.75
CA SER A 223 -7.94 -0.26 -13.00
C SER A 223 -8.87 -0.23 -14.20
N ASP A 224 -10.18 -0.16 -13.99
CA ASP A 224 -11.17 -0.11 -15.07
C ASP A 224 -11.29 1.32 -15.65
N ARG A 225 -10.92 2.33 -14.85
CA ARG A 225 -10.96 3.75 -15.26
C ARG A 225 -9.64 4.28 -15.80
N PHE A 226 -8.52 3.71 -15.36
CA PHE A 226 -7.20 4.25 -15.68
C PHE A 226 -6.31 3.19 -16.32
N LEU A 227 -5.74 3.54 -17.48
CA LEU A 227 -4.60 2.79 -18.00
C LEU A 227 -3.41 3.05 -17.08
N ALA A 228 -2.87 2.00 -16.49
CA ALA A 228 -1.81 2.03 -15.46
C ALA A 228 -0.57 2.88 -15.85
N SER A 229 -0.33 3.07 -17.14
CA SER A 229 0.81 3.84 -17.66
C SER A 229 0.67 5.36 -17.56
N ASN A 230 -0.54 5.90 -17.33
CA ASN A 230 -0.83 7.34 -17.39
C ASN A 230 -1.38 7.92 -16.08
N ASP A 231 -1.46 7.12 -15.02
CA ASP A 231 -1.94 7.61 -13.73
C ASP A 231 -0.84 8.37 -12.97
N LYS A 232 -0.78 9.67 -13.23
CA LYS A 232 0.15 10.59 -12.57
C LYS A 232 -0.04 10.64 -11.05
N PHE A 233 -1.27 10.51 -10.57
CA PHE A 233 -1.56 10.53 -9.14
C PHE A 233 -0.90 9.35 -8.41
N SER A 234 -1.16 8.13 -8.86
CA SER A 234 -0.52 6.93 -8.29
C SER A 234 1.00 7.01 -8.39
N GLN A 235 1.55 7.44 -9.54
CA GLN A 235 3.00 7.61 -9.69
C GLN A 235 3.57 8.60 -8.69
N SER A 236 2.90 9.74 -8.46
CA SER A 236 3.34 10.74 -7.49
C SER A 236 3.40 10.18 -6.08
N LEU A 237 2.40 9.39 -5.65
CA LEU A 237 2.36 8.82 -4.30
C LEU A 237 3.30 7.63 -4.13
N LEU A 238 3.36 6.72 -5.12
CA LEU A 238 4.18 5.50 -5.02
C LEU A 238 5.69 5.80 -5.09
N PHE A 239 6.09 6.88 -5.76
CA PHE A 239 7.48 7.26 -5.96
C PHE A 239 7.78 8.66 -5.39
N ASN A 240 7.10 9.02 -4.30
CA ASN A 240 7.27 10.32 -3.66
C ASN A 240 8.70 10.53 -3.14
N GLU A 241 9.19 11.77 -3.23
CA GLU A 241 10.57 12.14 -2.84
C GLU A 241 10.80 12.06 -1.32
N ASP A 242 9.74 12.08 -0.54
CA ASP A 242 9.80 11.98 0.93
C ASP A 242 9.90 10.52 1.41
N HIS A 243 9.92 9.56 0.48
CA HIS A 243 10.00 8.12 0.72
C HIS A 243 8.94 7.57 1.70
N ILE A 244 7.79 8.24 1.76
CA ILE A 244 6.67 7.83 2.61
C ILE A 244 5.99 6.60 2.01
N PRO A 245 5.82 5.51 2.78
CA PRO A 245 5.11 4.31 2.32
C PRO A 245 3.68 4.59 1.86
N CYS A 246 3.22 3.84 0.86
CA CYS A 246 1.90 4.02 0.29
C CYS A 246 1.07 2.74 0.31
N LEU A 247 -0.11 2.79 0.92
CA LEU A 247 -1.13 1.74 0.81
C LEU A 247 -1.95 1.96 -0.45
N ILE A 248 -2.05 0.94 -1.28
CA ILE A 248 -2.85 0.94 -2.50
C ILE A 248 -3.62 -0.36 -2.61
N ILE A 249 -4.86 -0.29 -3.04
CA ILE A 249 -5.67 -1.44 -3.43
C ILE A 249 -6.17 -1.26 -4.85
N ASN A 250 -6.13 -2.34 -5.64
CA ASN A 250 -6.86 -2.38 -6.91
C ASN A 250 -8.34 -2.55 -6.60
N ALA A 251 -9.06 -1.43 -6.59
CA ALA A 251 -10.47 -1.41 -6.31
C ALA A 251 -11.26 -2.02 -7.47
N LYS A 252 -12.10 -3.00 -7.17
CA LYS A 252 -13.03 -3.60 -8.13
C LYS A 252 -14.44 -3.13 -7.82
N GLN A 253 -15.30 -3.05 -8.84
CA GLN A 253 -16.72 -2.79 -8.61
C GLN A 253 -17.28 -3.78 -7.59
N VAL A 254 -17.76 -3.27 -6.48
CA VAL A 254 -18.29 -4.09 -5.38
C VAL A 254 -19.75 -3.74 -5.14
N THR A 255 -20.57 -4.78 -5.07
CA THR A 255 -21.99 -4.65 -4.71
C THR A 255 -22.25 -4.70 -3.20
N SER A 256 -21.22 -4.73 -2.35
CA SER A 256 -21.32 -4.97 -0.91
C SER A 256 -20.65 -3.91 -0.03
N THR A 257 -21.04 -3.88 1.25
CA THR A 257 -20.61 -2.93 2.29
C THR A 257 -19.09 -2.89 2.51
N TYR A 258 -18.53 -1.69 2.68
CA TYR A 258 -17.07 -1.41 2.81
C TYR A 258 -16.47 -1.70 4.19
N PHE A 259 -17.30 -2.05 5.20
CA PHE A 259 -16.89 -2.24 6.59
C PHE A 259 -17.43 -3.56 7.15
#